data_e0b84a2a9c644fe84dd32611f327b5cf
#
_entry.id   e0b84a2a9c644fe84dd32611f327b5cf
#
_cell.length_a   1.000
_cell.length_b   1.000
_cell.length_c   1.000
_cell.angle_alpha   90.00
_cell.angle_beta   90.00
_cell.angle_gamma   90.00
#
_symmetry.space_group_name_H-M   'P 1'
#
loop_
_entity.id
_entity.type
_entity.pdbx_description
1 polymer ?
#
loop_
_entity_poly.entity_id
_entity_poly.type
_entity_poly.pdbx_seq_one_letter_code
_entity_poly.pdbx_strand_id
1 'polypeptide(L)'
;LGGAGGDVGGAPARLAPGFGGGGTRRGGGLGEAVHAILAYDDPNRAPAVREADAQTILDRWGVAGFSARDAIAASDRLHVAMNGRWPQSQRTPEVPVSATLGGQLVNGRIDLLIETAAGFAIIDHKSFPGSPDQWVDRAIHYAPQLALYAEAVQAATGRPCDELFIHMPIVGALLRVAAAAGDPPVSAEVLPS
;
A
#
# COMPACT_ATOMS: atom_id res chain seq x y z
N LEU A 1 -3.68 -27.50 52.37
CA LEU A 1 -4.71 -26.56 51.99
C LEU A 1 -4.09 -25.58 50.99
N GLY A 2 -4.00 -25.74 49.67
CA GLY A 2 -5.09 -25.82 48.73
C GLY A 2 -5.32 -24.41 48.17
N GLY A 3 -4.54 -23.99 47.20
CA GLY A 3 -4.75 -22.73 46.47
C GLY A 3 -4.53 -22.99 44.99
N ALA A 4 -5.64 -23.17 44.27
CA ALA A 4 -5.63 -23.34 42.81
C ALA A 4 -5.29 -22.03 42.10
N GLY A 5 -4.18 -21.98 41.38
CA GLY A 5 -3.87 -20.95 40.40
C GLY A 5 -4.55 -21.29 39.09
N GLY A 6 -5.53 -20.48 38.70
CA GLY A 6 -6.15 -20.55 37.38
C GLY A 6 -5.22 -20.05 36.30
N ASP A 7 -4.79 -20.94 35.46
CA ASP A 7 -4.09 -20.67 34.19
C ASP A 7 -5.13 -20.17 33.20
N VAL A 8 -5.10 -18.85 32.90
CA VAL A 8 -5.83 -18.24 31.78
C VAL A 8 -4.94 -18.26 30.56
N GLY A 9 -4.80 -19.45 29.97
CA GLY A 9 -4.17 -19.63 28.67
C GLY A 9 -4.97 -18.95 27.55
N GLY A 10 -4.68 -17.68 27.29
CA GLY A 10 -5.11 -17.01 26.08
C GLY A 10 -4.40 -17.65 24.89
N ALA A 11 -5.16 -18.34 24.04
CA ALA A 11 -4.64 -18.88 22.80
C ALA A 11 -4.09 -17.71 21.93
N PRO A 12 -2.88 -17.82 21.35
CA PRO A 12 -2.36 -16.80 20.47
C PRO A 12 -3.26 -16.70 19.23
N ALA A 13 -3.69 -15.49 18.90
CA ALA A 13 -4.37 -15.21 17.66
C ALA A 13 -3.48 -15.69 16.50
N ARG A 14 -3.95 -16.73 15.81
CA ARG A 14 -3.31 -17.20 14.58
C ARG A 14 -3.47 -16.12 13.52
N LEU A 15 -2.39 -15.40 13.18
CA LEU A 15 -2.29 -14.67 11.93
C LEU A 15 -2.52 -15.67 10.80
N ALA A 16 -3.44 -15.34 9.89
CA ALA A 16 -3.68 -16.12 8.71
C ALA A 16 -2.36 -16.37 7.97
N PRO A 17 -2.14 -17.57 7.38
CA PRO A 17 -0.90 -17.90 6.70
C PRO A 17 -0.65 -16.89 5.60
N GLY A 18 0.62 -16.45 5.52
CA GLY A 18 1.08 -15.42 4.60
C GLY A 18 0.53 -15.60 3.19
N PHE A 19 0.17 -14.51 2.56
CA PHE A 19 -0.20 -14.43 1.15
C PHE A 19 1.01 -14.78 0.27
N GLY A 20 1.36 -16.08 0.26
CA GLY A 20 2.09 -16.70 -0.82
C GLY A 20 1.07 -16.95 -1.93
N GLY A 21 1.11 -16.16 -2.99
CA GLY A 21 0.21 -16.25 -4.12
C GLY A 21 0.27 -17.60 -4.82
N GLY A 22 -0.68 -18.46 -4.53
CA GLY A 22 -1.04 -19.67 -5.25
C GLY A 22 -2.49 -19.58 -5.72
N GLY A 23 -2.81 -18.64 -6.59
CA GLY A 23 -4.13 -18.47 -7.22
C GLY A 23 -3.98 -18.22 -8.70
N THR A 24 -4.48 -19.15 -9.52
CA THR A 24 -4.73 -19.15 -10.97
C THR A 24 -4.32 -17.90 -11.76
N ARG A 25 -3.45 -18.09 -12.74
CA ARG A 25 -2.75 -17.18 -13.66
C ARG A 25 -3.60 -16.12 -14.44
N ARG A 26 -4.76 -15.68 -14.00
CA ARG A 26 -5.58 -14.66 -14.70
C ARG A 26 -5.76 -13.34 -13.95
N GLY A 27 -5.31 -13.19 -12.71
CA GLY A 27 -5.45 -11.94 -11.94
C GLY A 27 -4.15 -11.43 -11.32
N GLY A 28 -3.10 -12.27 -11.17
CA GLY A 28 -1.85 -11.91 -10.49
C GLY A 28 -0.96 -10.95 -11.29
N GLY A 29 -0.95 -11.06 -12.61
CA GLY A 29 -0.05 -10.26 -13.44
C GLY A 29 -0.34 -8.76 -13.44
N LEU A 30 -1.62 -8.35 -13.37
CA LEU A 30 -1.97 -6.93 -13.37
C LEU A 30 -1.48 -6.21 -12.10
N GLY A 31 -1.66 -6.82 -10.93
CA GLY A 31 -1.19 -6.23 -9.66
C GLY A 31 0.32 -5.98 -9.69
N GLU A 32 1.09 -7.02 -9.99
CA GLU A 32 2.55 -6.94 -10.06
C GLU A 32 3.04 -5.94 -11.11
N ALA A 33 2.41 -5.90 -12.30
CA ALA A 33 2.75 -4.94 -13.34
C ALA A 33 2.49 -3.50 -12.91
N VAL A 34 1.32 -3.23 -12.30
CA VAL A 34 0.97 -1.89 -11.82
C VAL A 34 1.92 -1.44 -10.71
N HIS A 35 2.24 -2.30 -9.73
CA HIS A 35 3.22 -1.98 -8.69
C HIS A 35 4.58 -1.64 -9.29
N ALA A 36 5.07 -2.45 -10.25
CA ALA A 36 6.34 -2.17 -10.92
C ALA A 36 6.32 -0.84 -11.68
N ILE A 37 5.23 -0.53 -12.41
CA ILE A 37 5.11 0.74 -13.12
C ILE A 37 5.13 1.90 -12.12
N LEU A 38 4.31 1.87 -11.08
CA LEU A 38 4.25 2.94 -10.08
C LEU A 38 5.56 3.13 -9.31
N ALA A 39 6.34 2.07 -9.13
CA ALA A 39 7.63 2.13 -8.44
C ALA A 39 8.76 2.73 -9.29
N TYR A 40 8.71 2.56 -10.61
CA TYR A 40 9.83 2.92 -11.51
C TYR A 40 9.52 4.04 -12.50
N ASP A 41 8.27 4.47 -12.60
CA ASP A 41 7.89 5.56 -13.49
C ASP A 41 8.44 6.90 -12.98
N ASP A 42 9.10 7.64 -13.88
CA ASP A 42 9.62 8.98 -13.62
C ASP A 42 8.83 10.02 -14.45
N PRO A 43 8.00 10.85 -13.82
CA PRO A 43 7.17 11.85 -14.49
C PRO A 43 7.98 12.92 -15.24
N ASN A 44 9.29 13.04 -14.98
CA ASN A 44 10.16 13.99 -15.68
C ASN A 44 10.65 13.47 -17.04
N ARG A 45 10.43 12.18 -17.35
CA ARG A 45 10.80 11.60 -18.67
C ARG A 45 9.75 11.93 -19.73
N ALA A 46 10.17 11.86 -20.99
CA ALA A 46 9.24 12.09 -22.10
C ALA A 46 8.08 11.08 -22.09
N PRO A 47 6.82 11.52 -22.33
CA PRO A 47 5.64 10.66 -22.24
C PRO A 47 5.75 9.37 -23.09
N ALA A 48 6.27 9.46 -24.31
CA ALA A 48 6.46 8.30 -25.18
C ALA A 48 7.43 7.25 -24.61
N VAL A 49 8.44 7.68 -23.86
CA VAL A 49 9.40 6.78 -23.21
C VAL A 49 8.75 6.09 -22.04
N ARG A 50 8.01 6.84 -21.21
CA ARG A 50 7.25 6.29 -20.07
C ARG A 50 6.23 5.25 -20.52
N GLU A 51 5.47 5.55 -21.59
CA GLU A 51 4.50 4.60 -22.16
C GLU A 51 5.19 3.33 -22.71
N ALA A 52 6.34 3.47 -23.38
CA ALA A 52 7.09 2.31 -23.88
C ALA A 52 7.63 1.42 -22.74
N ASP A 53 8.12 2.03 -21.66
CA ASP A 53 8.58 1.30 -20.47
C ASP A 53 7.41 0.59 -19.79
N ALA A 54 6.28 1.27 -19.60
CA ALA A 54 5.07 0.69 -19.04
C ALA A 54 4.55 -0.48 -19.90
N GLN A 55 4.55 -0.34 -21.24
CA GLN A 55 4.16 -1.42 -22.15
C GLN A 55 5.08 -2.64 -21.98
N THR A 56 6.39 -2.42 -21.88
CA THR A 56 7.37 -3.50 -21.66
C THR A 56 7.08 -4.27 -20.36
N ILE A 57 6.70 -3.56 -19.29
CA ILE A 57 6.31 -4.18 -18.01
C ILE A 57 5.01 -4.97 -18.17
N LEU A 58 3.99 -4.39 -18.80
CA LEU A 58 2.69 -5.05 -19.02
C LEU A 58 2.86 -6.34 -19.84
N ASP A 59 3.66 -6.31 -20.90
CA ASP A 59 3.96 -7.45 -21.77
C ASP A 59 4.67 -8.56 -20.98
N ARG A 60 5.66 -8.20 -20.16
CA ARG A 60 6.40 -9.14 -19.30
C ARG A 60 5.48 -9.89 -18.34
N TRP A 61 4.45 -9.25 -17.83
CA TRP A 61 3.48 -9.84 -16.92
C TRP A 61 2.27 -10.45 -17.63
N GLY A 62 2.22 -10.36 -18.97
CA GLY A 62 1.12 -10.90 -19.78
C GLY A 62 -0.22 -10.23 -19.48
N VAL A 63 -0.20 -8.93 -19.17
CA VAL A 63 -1.40 -8.15 -18.83
C VAL A 63 -2.16 -7.82 -20.10
N ALA A 64 -3.45 -8.18 -20.12
CA ALA A 64 -4.39 -7.79 -21.16
C ALA A 64 -5.52 -6.93 -20.57
N GLY A 65 -6.02 -5.96 -21.35
CA GLY A 65 -7.15 -5.14 -20.94
C GLY A 65 -6.83 -3.94 -20.05
N PHE A 66 -5.54 -3.67 -19.81
CA PHE A 66 -5.05 -2.45 -19.17
C PHE A 66 -3.89 -1.89 -19.99
N SER A 67 -4.01 -0.66 -20.47
CA SER A 67 -3.03 -0.09 -21.40
C SER A 67 -1.88 0.61 -20.67
N ALA A 68 -0.73 0.75 -21.35
CA ALA A 68 0.39 1.55 -20.86
C ALA A 68 -0.03 2.99 -20.58
N ARG A 69 -0.87 3.57 -21.44
CA ARG A 69 -1.42 4.91 -21.25
C ARG A 69 -2.24 5.05 -19.98
N ASP A 70 -3.10 4.05 -19.67
CA ASP A 70 -3.89 4.06 -18.42
C ASP A 70 -2.98 3.93 -17.21
N ALA A 71 -1.92 3.11 -17.31
CA ALA A 71 -0.95 2.95 -16.24
C ALA A 71 -0.18 4.25 -15.96
N ILE A 72 0.27 4.95 -17.01
CA ILE A 72 0.94 6.25 -16.87
C ILE A 72 -0.03 7.32 -16.33
N ALA A 73 -1.27 7.34 -16.81
CA ALA A 73 -2.28 8.24 -16.25
C ALA A 73 -2.56 7.99 -14.76
N ALA A 74 -2.54 6.73 -14.32
CA ALA A 74 -2.65 6.39 -12.90
C ALA A 74 -1.44 6.87 -12.08
N SER A 75 -0.23 6.75 -12.63
CA SER A 75 0.99 7.31 -12.03
C SER A 75 0.93 8.83 -11.91
N ASP A 76 0.53 9.52 -12.98
CA ASP A 76 0.41 10.98 -12.99
C ASP A 76 -0.58 11.47 -11.93
N ARG A 77 -1.76 10.85 -11.81
CA ARG A 77 -2.74 11.17 -10.76
C ARG A 77 -2.15 11.04 -9.36
N LEU A 78 -1.42 9.96 -9.11
CA LEU A 78 -0.76 9.74 -7.82
C LEU A 78 0.30 10.82 -7.56
N HIS A 79 1.13 11.15 -8.55
CA HIS A 79 2.15 12.21 -8.43
C HIS A 79 1.52 13.57 -8.15
N VAL A 80 0.42 13.94 -8.82
CA VAL A 80 -0.32 15.18 -8.55
C VAL A 80 -0.84 15.20 -7.12
N ALA A 81 -1.47 14.14 -6.66
CA ALA A 81 -1.98 14.04 -5.28
C ALA A 81 -0.85 14.17 -4.24
N MET A 82 0.26 13.46 -4.45
CA MET A 82 1.42 13.52 -3.56
C MET A 82 2.06 14.92 -3.53
N ASN A 83 2.17 15.59 -4.69
CA ASN A 83 2.73 16.93 -4.77
C ASN A 83 1.85 17.96 -4.06
N GLY A 84 0.54 17.81 -4.16
CA GLY A 84 -0.41 18.65 -3.43
C GLY A 84 -0.38 18.44 -1.92
N ARG A 85 -0.28 17.18 -1.49
CA ARG A 85 -0.33 16.82 -0.06
C ARG A 85 1.00 16.97 0.65
N TRP A 86 2.11 16.58 0.00
CA TRP A 86 3.47 16.58 0.57
C TRP A 86 4.48 17.17 -0.43
N PRO A 87 4.47 18.48 -0.65
CA PRO A 87 5.17 19.12 -1.78
C PRO A 87 6.70 19.00 -1.75
N GLN A 88 7.29 18.76 -0.59
CA GLN A 88 8.75 18.66 -0.44
C GLN A 88 9.18 17.33 0.20
N SER A 89 8.38 16.28 0.01
CA SER A 89 8.65 14.98 0.59
C SER A 89 9.69 14.20 -0.20
N GLN A 90 10.48 13.39 0.53
CA GLN A 90 11.24 12.31 -0.08
C GLN A 90 10.33 11.08 -0.24
N ARG A 91 10.40 10.43 -1.40
CA ARG A 91 9.58 9.27 -1.75
C ARG A 91 10.47 8.10 -2.07
N THR A 92 10.25 7.00 -1.36
CA THR A 92 11.04 5.78 -1.53
C THR A 92 10.09 4.62 -1.84
N PRO A 93 10.09 4.08 -3.08
CA PRO A 93 9.29 2.93 -3.43
C PRO A 93 9.93 1.64 -2.91
N GLU A 94 9.08 0.60 -2.75
CA GLU A 94 9.50 -0.79 -2.52
C GLU A 94 10.40 -0.97 -1.27
N VAL A 95 10.08 -0.30 -0.15
CA VAL A 95 10.89 -0.33 1.08
C VAL A 95 10.70 -1.67 1.81
N PRO A 96 11.75 -2.48 1.97
CA PRO A 96 11.64 -3.72 2.74
C PRO A 96 11.45 -3.43 4.23
N VAL A 97 10.56 -4.18 4.86
CA VAL A 97 10.28 -4.11 6.30
C VAL A 97 10.62 -5.45 6.93
N SER A 98 11.44 -5.41 7.99
CA SER A 98 11.69 -6.56 8.86
C SER A 98 11.80 -6.04 10.29
N ALA A 99 10.85 -6.38 11.14
CA ALA A 99 10.80 -5.94 12.54
C ALA A 99 10.21 -7.01 13.44
N THR A 100 10.60 -7.00 14.73
CA THR A 100 9.95 -7.83 15.76
C THR A 100 9.04 -6.93 16.58
N LEU A 101 7.74 -7.09 16.44
CA LEU A 101 6.71 -6.32 17.12
C LEU A 101 5.90 -7.25 18.03
N GLY A 102 5.79 -6.90 19.32
CA GLY A 102 5.08 -7.76 20.28
C GLY A 102 5.59 -9.21 20.34
N GLY A 103 6.86 -9.45 20.06
CA GLY A 103 7.46 -10.79 19.99
C GLY A 103 7.20 -11.56 18.69
N GLN A 104 6.54 -10.96 17.70
CA GLN A 104 6.27 -11.56 16.39
C GLN A 104 7.16 -10.91 15.31
N LEU A 105 7.73 -11.73 14.42
CA LEU A 105 8.49 -11.26 13.28
C LEU A 105 7.53 -10.79 12.19
N VAL A 106 7.61 -9.50 11.85
CA VAL A 106 6.90 -8.88 10.72
C VAL A 106 7.89 -8.71 9.58
N ASN A 107 7.62 -9.36 8.47
CA ASN A 107 8.37 -9.19 7.22
C ASN A 107 7.42 -8.77 6.12
N GLY A 108 7.84 -7.81 5.31
CA GLY A 108 7.04 -7.33 4.19
C GLY A 108 7.76 -6.28 3.38
N ARG A 109 6.98 -5.54 2.62
CA ARG A 109 7.45 -4.42 1.79
C ARG A 109 6.39 -3.35 1.77
N ILE A 110 6.82 -2.11 1.97
CA ILE A 110 6.00 -0.92 1.79
C ILE A 110 6.10 -0.50 0.33
N ASP A 111 4.99 -0.40 -0.38
CA ASP A 111 4.98 -0.05 -1.80
C ASP A 111 5.52 1.36 -2.02
N LEU A 112 5.13 2.32 -1.16
CA LEU A 112 5.67 3.68 -1.19
C LEU A 112 5.71 4.28 0.22
N LEU A 113 6.92 4.60 0.69
CA LEU A 113 7.18 5.34 1.91
C LEU A 113 7.46 6.80 1.58
N ILE A 114 6.76 7.71 2.25
CA ILE A 114 6.88 9.15 2.07
C ILE A 114 7.43 9.75 3.36
N GLU A 115 8.61 10.38 3.27
CA GLU A 115 9.20 11.11 4.38
C GLU A 115 8.86 12.60 4.28
N THR A 116 8.31 13.16 5.35
CA THR A 116 7.90 14.55 5.47
C THR A 116 8.61 15.21 6.65
N ALA A 117 8.47 16.53 6.81
CA ALA A 117 8.99 17.21 7.98
C ALA A 117 8.33 16.72 9.29
N ALA A 118 7.06 16.31 9.24
CA ALA A 118 6.30 15.88 10.41
C ALA A 118 6.54 14.41 10.79
N GLY A 119 6.92 13.56 9.84
CA GLY A 119 7.07 12.12 10.06
C GLY A 119 7.01 11.35 8.74
N PHE A 120 6.28 10.23 8.76
CA PHE A 120 6.15 9.36 7.60
C PHE A 120 4.69 9.14 7.21
N ALA A 121 4.47 8.93 5.91
CA ALA A 121 3.24 8.39 5.38
C ALA A 121 3.52 7.10 4.59
N ILE A 122 2.56 6.18 4.57
CA ILE A 122 2.62 4.94 3.81
C ILE A 122 1.49 4.93 2.79
N ILE A 123 1.82 4.59 1.55
CA ILE A 123 0.83 4.28 0.51
C ILE A 123 1.05 2.83 0.07
N ASP A 124 0.00 2.04 0.15
CA ASP A 124 -0.06 0.65 -0.32
C ASP A 124 -0.96 0.58 -1.56
N HIS A 125 -0.49 0.00 -2.65
CA HIS A 125 -1.20 -0.05 -3.91
C HIS A 125 -2.05 -1.32 -4.02
N LYS A 126 -3.31 -1.18 -4.41
CA LYS A 126 -4.22 -2.31 -4.62
C LYS A 126 -4.94 -2.18 -5.96
N SER A 127 -4.58 -3.02 -6.92
CA SER A 127 -5.17 -3.06 -8.26
C SER A 127 -6.57 -3.67 -8.24
N PHE A 128 -7.50 -2.99 -7.56
CA PHE A 128 -8.87 -3.41 -7.39
C PHE A 128 -9.82 -2.57 -8.25
N PRO A 129 -10.55 -3.17 -9.22
CA PRO A 129 -11.43 -2.44 -10.13
C PRO A 129 -12.87 -2.25 -9.60
N GLY A 130 -13.13 -2.50 -8.31
CA GLY A 130 -14.46 -2.45 -7.72
C GLY A 130 -15.09 -1.06 -7.66
N SER A 131 -16.37 -1.03 -7.30
CA SER A 131 -17.15 0.20 -7.11
C SER A 131 -16.85 0.91 -5.78
N PRO A 132 -17.19 2.21 -5.64
CA PRO A 132 -16.89 3.00 -4.44
C PRO A 132 -17.39 2.41 -3.12
N ASP A 133 -18.53 1.76 -3.11
CA ASP A 133 -19.09 1.06 -1.95
C ASP A 133 -18.24 -0.13 -1.48
N GLN A 134 -17.48 -0.72 -2.40
CA GLN A 134 -16.56 -1.82 -2.10
C GLN A 134 -15.16 -1.35 -1.65
N TRP A 135 -14.80 -0.08 -1.93
CA TRP A 135 -13.46 0.44 -1.61
C TRP A 135 -13.23 0.51 -0.10
N VAL A 136 -14.24 0.94 0.66
CA VAL A 136 -14.16 1.08 2.12
C VAL A 136 -13.89 -0.27 2.77
N ASP A 137 -14.64 -1.30 2.40
CA ASP A 137 -14.46 -2.65 2.94
C ASP A 137 -13.06 -3.20 2.61
N ARG A 138 -12.57 -2.91 1.39
CA ARG A 138 -11.23 -3.30 0.98
C ARG A 138 -10.15 -2.57 1.78
N ALA A 139 -10.30 -1.25 1.98
CA ALA A 139 -9.36 -0.48 2.77
C ALA A 139 -9.31 -0.95 4.23
N ILE A 140 -10.47 -1.24 4.85
CA ILE A 140 -10.56 -1.81 6.19
C ILE A 140 -9.82 -3.16 6.28
N HIS A 141 -9.96 -4.00 5.24
CA HIS A 141 -9.28 -5.30 5.20
C HIS A 141 -7.75 -5.18 5.22
N TYR A 142 -7.18 -4.15 4.56
CA TYR A 142 -5.73 -3.94 4.50
C TYR A 142 -5.17 -3.03 5.60
N ALA A 143 -6.02 -2.29 6.32
CA ALA A 143 -5.60 -1.37 7.37
C ALA A 143 -4.69 -2.01 8.44
N PRO A 144 -4.93 -3.25 8.93
CA PRO A 144 -4.04 -3.89 9.91
C PRO A 144 -2.62 -4.11 9.41
N GLN A 145 -2.43 -4.38 8.11
CA GLN A 145 -1.10 -4.52 7.51
C GLN A 145 -0.35 -3.19 7.53
N LEU A 146 -1.04 -2.09 7.15
CA LEU A 146 -0.43 -0.75 7.15
C LEU A 146 -0.08 -0.31 8.57
N ALA A 147 -0.93 -0.61 9.56
CA ALA A 147 -0.66 -0.31 10.96
C ALA A 147 0.62 -1.01 11.46
N LEU A 148 0.83 -2.27 11.11
CA LEU A 148 2.07 -2.99 11.45
C LEU A 148 3.30 -2.38 10.77
N TYR A 149 3.18 -1.95 9.52
CA TYR A 149 4.28 -1.28 8.83
C TYR A 149 4.57 0.10 9.45
N ALA A 150 3.54 0.85 9.83
CA ALA A 150 3.70 2.13 10.52
C ALA A 150 4.42 1.97 11.86
N GLU A 151 4.05 0.97 12.66
CA GLU A 151 4.72 0.63 13.91
C GLU A 151 6.19 0.27 13.67
N ALA A 152 6.49 -0.50 12.63
CA ALA A 152 7.87 -0.85 12.28
C ALA A 152 8.69 0.37 11.85
N VAL A 153 8.13 1.27 11.03
CA VAL A 153 8.78 2.52 10.61
C VAL A 153 9.03 3.41 11.82
N GLN A 154 8.05 3.58 12.70
CA GLN A 154 8.19 4.38 13.91
C GLN A 154 9.24 3.79 14.86
N ALA A 155 9.28 2.47 15.05
CA ALA A 155 10.28 1.80 15.86
C ALA A 155 11.71 1.99 15.31
N ALA A 156 11.86 1.96 13.98
CA ALA A 156 13.15 2.09 13.31
C ALA A 156 13.67 3.53 13.27
N THR A 157 12.77 4.52 13.18
CA THR A 157 13.14 5.92 12.92
C THR A 157 12.98 6.84 14.13
N GLY A 158 12.17 6.43 15.12
CA GLY A 158 11.77 7.28 16.25
C GLY A 158 10.81 8.41 15.87
N ARG A 159 10.28 8.43 14.63
CA ARG A 159 9.40 9.48 14.12
C ARG A 159 7.99 8.91 13.85
N PRO A 160 6.93 9.71 13.99
CA PRO A 160 5.56 9.25 13.78
C PRO A 160 5.33 8.79 12.33
N CYS A 161 4.45 7.81 12.15
CA CYS A 161 3.97 7.32 10.87
C CYS A 161 2.44 7.19 10.94
N ASP A 162 1.75 8.34 10.85
CA ASP A 162 0.32 8.46 11.17
C ASP A 162 -0.58 8.61 9.94
N GLU A 163 0.02 8.77 8.76
CA GLU A 163 -0.70 8.93 7.51
C GLU A 163 -0.63 7.64 6.69
N LEU A 164 -1.71 6.86 6.69
CA LEU A 164 -1.80 5.55 6.05
C LEU A 164 -2.83 5.60 4.92
N PHE A 165 -2.43 5.13 3.74
CA PHE A 165 -3.29 5.19 2.55
C PHE A 165 -3.30 3.89 1.77
N ILE A 166 -4.47 3.54 1.25
CA ILE A 166 -4.65 2.55 0.18
C ILE A 166 -4.86 3.31 -1.13
N HIS A 167 -3.98 3.12 -2.08
CA HIS A 167 -4.12 3.65 -3.44
C HIS A 167 -4.70 2.60 -4.38
N MET A 168 -5.77 2.94 -5.07
CA MET A 168 -6.44 2.10 -6.06
C MET A 168 -6.22 2.67 -7.47
N PRO A 169 -5.11 2.35 -8.13
CA PRO A 169 -4.70 2.97 -9.40
C PRO A 169 -5.69 2.76 -10.54
N ILE A 170 -6.38 1.60 -10.59
CA ILE A 170 -7.33 1.28 -11.66
C ILE A 170 -8.53 2.23 -11.67
N VAL A 171 -8.98 2.64 -10.49
CA VAL A 171 -10.17 3.50 -10.33
C VAL A 171 -9.81 4.94 -9.96
N GLY A 172 -8.52 5.23 -9.77
CA GLY A 172 -8.03 6.57 -9.42
C GLY A 172 -8.48 7.04 -8.04
N ALA A 173 -8.45 6.17 -7.04
CA ALA A 173 -8.85 6.52 -5.67
C ALA A 173 -7.70 6.39 -4.68
N LEU A 174 -7.65 7.30 -3.71
CA LEU A 174 -6.75 7.29 -2.56
C LEU A 174 -7.60 7.28 -1.29
N LEU A 175 -7.48 6.23 -0.49
CA LEU A 175 -8.26 6.07 0.73
C LEU A 175 -7.34 6.21 1.94
N ARG A 176 -7.60 7.21 2.78
CA ARG A 176 -6.94 7.30 4.09
C ARG A 176 -7.58 6.28 5.01
N VAL A 177 -6.76 5.48 5.68
CA VAL A 177 -7.19 4.55 6.73
C VAL A 177 -6.77 5.09 8.09
N ALA A 178 -7.54 4.76 9.14
CA ALA A 178 -7.23 5.18 10.50
C ALA A 178 -5.89 4.59 10.95
N ALA A 179 -5.02 5.44 11.49
CA ALA A 179 -3.78 5.01 12.14
C ALA A 179 -4.01 4.67 13.63
N ALA A 180 -5.05 5.24 14.24
CA ALA A 180 -5.35 5.08 15.66
C ALA A 180 -6.85 4.86 15.94
N ALA A 181 -7.15 4.32 17.11
CA ALA A 181 -8.52 4.21 17.61
C ALA A 181 -9.09 5.62 17.84
N GLY A 182 -10.22 5.93 17.18
CA GLY A 182 -10.89 7.24 17.28
C GLY A 182 -10.93 8.04 15.99
N ASP A 183 -10.06 7.73 15.03
CA ASP A 183 -10.16 8.29 13.68
C ASP A 183 -11.34 7.64 12.91
N PRO A 184 -11.94 8.37 11.94
CA PRO A 184 -12.89 7.73 11.02
C PRO A 184 -12.18 6.58 10.32
N PRO A 185 -12.82 5.39 10.26
CA PRO A 185 -12.13 4.17 9.81
C PRO A 185 -11.56 4.27 8.40
N VAL A 186 -12.24 4.99 7.51
CA VAL A 186 -11.77 5.25 6.13
C VAL A 186 -12.36 6.56 5.61
N SER A 187 -11.54 7.35 4.92
CA SER A 187 -12.01 8.44 4.07
C SER A 187 -11.46 8.27 2.66
N ALA A 188 -12.31 8.42 1.65
CA ALA A 188 -11.94 8.24 0.25
C ALA A 188 -11.81 9.59 -0.47
N GLU A 189 -10.76 9.72 -1.28
CA GLU A 189 -10.53 10.83 -2.21
C GLU A 189 -10.40 10.25 -3.61
N VAL A 190 -11.20 10.76 -4.55
CA VAL A 190 -11.03 10.45 -5.98
C VAL A 190 -9.97 11.38 -6.53
N LEU A 191 -8.91 10.81 -7.11
CA LEU A 191 -7.81 11.57 -7.66
C LEU A 191 -8.23 12.31 -8.92
N PRO A 192 -7.76 13.56 -9.14
CA PRO A 192 -8.11 14.34 -10.31
C PRO A 192 -7.66 13.63 -11.60
N SER A 193 -8.45 13.83 -12.67
CA SER A 193 -8.18 13.28 -14.01
C SER A 193 -7.00 13.98 -14.67
#